data_1b5383e83af7f7c4fb5d5891021f29fd
#
_entry.id   1b5383e83af7f7c4fb5d5891021f29fd
#
_cell.length_a   1.000
_cell.length_b   1.000
_cell.length_c   1.000
_cell.angle_alpha   90.00
_cell.angle_beta   90.00
_cell.angle_gamma   90.00
#
_symmetry.space_group_name_H-M   'P 1'
#
loop_
_entity.id
_entity.type
_entity.pdbx_description
1 polymer ?
#
loop_
_entity_poly.entity_id
_entity_poly.type
_entity_poly.pdbx_seq_one_letter_code
_entity_poly.pdbx_strand_id
1 'polypeptide(L)'
;MTSGLLTLEQVSSQMLAKLFLIACFTILPTCISAQEVWSKGDKVASFFFCKEEKDVMDLAMADSKSREAYAGEVMRKRMSQDCFRFTGPPKLFIVDKVITSYKDHNKSETCIMRIVTPDKMLVGYIIAEGTPKIDKGI
;
A
#
# COMPACT_ATOMS: atom_id res chain seq x y z
N MET A 1 -0.03 53.17 29.48
CA MET A 1 -0.34 53.41 28.04
C MET A 1 0.34 52.44 27.12
N THR A 2 1.36 51.74 27.53
CA THR A 2 2.01 50.68 26.74
C THR A 2 1.27 49.35 26.70
N SER A 3 0.34 49.14 27.61
CA SER A 3 -0.42 47.89 27.67
C SER A 3 -1.45 47.70 26.55
N GLY A 4 -1.97 48.76 25.97
CA GLY A 4 -2.91 48.69 24.88
C GLY A 4 -2.29 48.23 23.57
N LEU A 5 -1.05 48.62 23.33
CA LEU A 5 -0.32 48.21 22.11
C LEU A 5 0.08 46.74 22.15
N LEU A 6 0.45 46.25 23.34
CA LEU A 6 0.77 44.83 23.54
C LEU A 6 -0.44 43.93 23.29
N THR A 7 -1.64 44.38 23.68
CA THR A 7 -2.87 43.59 23.48
C THR A 7 -3.24 43.45 22.00
N LEU A 8 -3.02 44.50 21.20
CA LEU A 8 -3.29 44.48 19.77
C LEU A 8 -2.33 43.53 19.03
N GLU A 9 -1.08 43.50 19.40
CA GLU A 9 -0.10 42.60 18.81
C GLU A 9 -0.43 41.15 19.17
N GLN A 10 -0.85 40.87 20.37
CA GLN A 10 -1.26 39.52 20.80
C GLN A 10 -2.49 39.04 20.03
N VAL A 11 -3.49 39.90 19.79
CA VAL A 11 -4.68 39.54 19.03
C VAL A 11 -4.32 39.21 17.58
N SER A 12 -3.46 40.01 16.98
CA SER A 12 -2.96 39.79 15.60
C SER A 12 -2.21 38.49 15.49
N SER A 13 -1.35 38.18 16.44
CA SER A 13 -0.59 36.92 16.47
C SER A 13 -1.50 35.71 16.63
N GLN A 14 -2.53 35.79 17.47
CA GLN A 14 -3.50 34.71 17.65
C GLN A 14 -4.34 34.48 16.40
N MET A 15 -4.72 35.53 15.69
CA MET A 15 -5.48 35.40 14.43
C MET A 15 -4.65 34.71 13.35
N LEU A 16 -3.38 35.05 13.23
CA LEU A 16 -2.46 34.41 12.28
C LEU A 16 -2.24 32.94 12.60
N ALA A 17 -2.09 32.60 13.87
CA ALA A 17 -1.93 31.23 14.31
C ALA A 17 -3.18 30.38 14.03
N LYS A 18 -4.37 30.94 14.23
CA LYS A 18 -5.63 30.27 13.92
C LYS A 18 -5.81 30.03 12.44
N LEU A 19 -5.47 30.99 11.61
CA LEU A 19 -5.52 30.86 10.15
C LEU A 19 -4.55 29.79 9.65
N PHE A 20 -3.37 29.75 10.22
CA PHE A 20 -2.37 28.73 9.86
C PHE A 20 -2.82 27.31 10.24
N LEU A 21 -3.44 27.16 11.40
CA LEU A 21 -3.98 25.86 11.87
C LEU A 21 -5.11 25.38 10.96
N ILE A 22 -5.98 26.26 10.52
CA ILE A 22 -7.09 25.90 9.61
C ILE A 22 -6.53 25.44 8.25
N ALA A 23 -5.51 26.11 7.74
CA ALA A 23 -4.88 25.74 6.47
C ALA A 23 -4.22 24.36 6.53
N CYS A 24 -3.54 24.04 7.62
CA CYS A 24 -2.96 22.71 7.84
C CYS A 24 -4.01 21.62 7.96
N PHE A 25 -5.15 21.93 8.56
CA PHE A 25 -6.23 20.96 8.77
C PHE A 25 -6.94 20.60 7.46
N THR A 26 -7.01 21.52 6.50
CA THR A 26 -7.64 21.24 5.20
C THR A 26 -6.74 20.45 4.25
N ILE A 27 -5.43 20.47 4.43
CA ILE A 27 -4.50 19.73 3.58
C ILE A 27 -4.34 18.28 4.04
N LEU A 28 -4.40 17.99 5.33
CA LEU A 28 -4.22 16.65 5.90
C LEU A 28 -5.21 15.59 5.40
N PRO A 29 -6.53 15.85 5.26
CA PRO A 29 -7.46 14.82 4.77
C PRO A 29 -7.23 14.39 3.32
N THR A 30 -6.71 15.27 2.47
CA THR A 30 -6.44 14.94 1.07
C THR A 30 -5.21 14.07 0.88
N CYS A 31 -4.24 14.10 1.82
CA CYS A 31 -3.05 13.26 1.75
C CYS A 31 -3.29 11.83 2.26
N ILE A 32 -4.34 11.60 3.07
CA ILE A 32 -4.60 10.30 3.70
C ILE A 32 -5.47 9.39 2.82
N SER A 33 -6.20 9.94 1.84
CA SER A 33 -7.18 9.20 1.05
C SER A 33 -6.64 8.62 -0.26
N ALA A 34 -5.35 8.80 -0.57
CA ALA A 34 -4.74 8.28 -1.80
C ALA A 34 -4.43 6.79 -1.66
N GLN A 35 -5.26 5.93 -2.25
CA GLN A 35 -4.99 4.50 -2.37
C GLN A 35 -4.18 4.23 -3.63
N GLU A 36 -3.25 3.26 -3.53
CA GLU A 36 -2.54 2.77 -4.71
C GLU A 36 -3.51 2.13 -5.70
N VAL A 37 -3.31 2.42 -6.98
CA VAL A 37 -4.06 1.82 -8.08
C VAL A 37 -3.09 1.07 -8.97
N TRP A 38 -3.30 -0.23 -9.11
CA TRP A 38 -2.36 -1.08 -9.83
C TRP A 38 -2.85 -1.40 -11.23
N SER A 39 -1.94 -1.32 -12.20
CA SER A 39 -2.19 -1.69 -13.58
C SER A 39 -0.94 -2.31 -14.20
N LYS A 40 -1.13 -2.99 -15.33
CA LYS A 40 -0.03 -3.58 -16.08
C LYS A 40 1.02 -2.53 -16.43
N GLY A 41 2.28 -2.87 -16.22
CA GLY A 41 3.41 -1.99 -16.49
C GLY A 41 3.88 -1.19 -15.29
N ASP A 42 3.12 -1.15 -14.22
CA ASP A 42 3.52 -0.43 -13.00
C ASP A 42 4.71 -1.10 -12.36
N LYS A 43 5.53 -0.29 -11.69
CA LYS A 43 6.65 -0.79 -10.90
C LYS A 43 6.19 -1.03 -9.48
N VAL A 44 6.61 -2.15 -8.92
CA VAL A 44 6.29 -2.53 -7.54
C VAL A 44 7.53 -3.09 -6.87
N ALA A 45 7.77 -2.68 -5.63
CA ALA A 45 8.86 -3.22 -4.83
C ALA A 45 8.28 -4.22 -3.84
N SER A 46 8.91 -5.39 -3.71
CA SER A 46 8.44 -6.43 -2.81
C SER A 46 9.60 -7.13 -2.14
N PHE A 47 9.40 -7.51 -0.88
CA PHE A 47 10.33 -8.37 -0.13
C PHE A 47 10.03 -9.85 -0.33
N PHE A 48 8.90 -10.19 -0.98
CA PHE A 48 8.33 -11.54 -0.96
C PHE A 48 7.64 -11.82 -2.29
N PHE A 49 7.77 -13.05 -2.77
CA PHE A 49 7.04 -13.49 -3.96
C PHE A 49 6.77 -14.99 -3.89
N CYS A 50 5.75 -15.44 -4.63
CA CYS A 50 5.44 -16.85 -4.78
C CYS A 50 5.67 -17.30 -6.21
N LYS A 51 6.03 -18.56 -6.40
CA LYS A 51 6.29 -19.12 -7.73
C LYS A 51 5.02 -19.33 -8.53
N GLU A 52 3.93 -19.73 -7.88
CA GLU A 52 2.70 -20.11 -8.55
C GLU A 52 1.52 -19.30 -8.04
N GLU A 53 0.54 -19.12 -8.91
CA GLU A 53 -0.68 -18.37 -8.58
C GLU A 53 -1.44 -18.98 -7.41
N LYS A 54 -1.54 -20.30 -7.35
CA LYS A 54 -2.26 -20.99 -6.27
C LYS A 54 -1.68 -20.65 -4.89
N ASP A 55 -0.38 -20.48 -4.81
CA ASP A 55 0.28 -20.20 -3.53
C ASP A 55 -0.07 -18.79 -3.02
N VAL A 56 -0.10 -17.81 -3.90
CA VAL A 56 -0.50 -16.46 -3.53
C VAL A 56 -1.99 -16.39 -3.24
N MET A 57 -2.81 -17.21 -3.90
CA MET A 57 -4.25 -17.31 -3.59
C MET A 57 -4.48 -17.88 -2.20
N ASP A 58 -3.70 -18.88 -1.81
CA ASP A 58 -3.75 -19.43 -0.45
C ASP A 58 -3.38 -18.38 0.60
N LEU A 59 -2.36 -17.56 0.31
CA LEU A 59 -1.98 -16.44 1.17
C LEU A 59 -3.11 -15.42 1.29
N ALA A 60 -3.76 -15.10 0.19
CA ALA A 60 -4.86 -14.14 0.17
C ALA A 60 -6.05 -14.64 1.00
N MET A 61 -6.37 -15.92 0.90
CA MET A 61 -7.43 -16.52 1.73
C MET A 61 -7.11 -16.42 3.21
N ALA A 62 -5.87 -16.70 3.60
CA ALA A 62 -5.44 -16.60 4.98
C ALA A 62 -5.46 -15.14 5.46
N ASP A 63 -5.01 -14.21 4.63
CA ASP A 63 -4.97 -12.79 4.93
C ASP A 63 -6.37 -12.19 5.12
N SER A 64 -7.35 -12.70 4.38
CA SER A 64 -8.73 -12.27 4.53
C SER A 64 -9.37 -12.72 5.85
N LYS A 65 -8.83 -13.76 6.47
CA LYS A 65 -9.35 -14.30 7.74
C LYS A 65 -8.79 -13.59 8.96
N SER A 66 -7.47 -13.58 9.10
CA SER A 66 -6.81 -12.98 10.25
C SER A 66 -5.32 -12.78 9.98
N ARG A 67 -4.71 -11.91 10.79
CA ARG A 67 -3.27 -11.70 10.77
C ARG A 67 -2.48 -12.96 11.10
N GLU A 68 -2.98 -13.72 12.08
CA GLU A 68 -2.34 -14.96 12.53
C GLU A 68 -2.41 -16.04 11.44
N ALA A 69 -3.54 -16.16 10.77
CA ALA A 69 -3.69 -17.09 9.65
C ALA A 69 -2.73 -16.76 8.52
N TYR A 70 -2.61 -15.47 8.20
CA TYR A 70 -1.69 -15.00 7.16
C TYR A 70 -0.23 -15.31 7.53
N ALA A 71 0.18 -14.99 8.76
CA ALA A 71 1.54 -15.26 9.22
C ALA A 71 1.88 -16.75 9.19
N GLY A 72 0.94 -17.60 9.59
CA GLY A 72 1.10 -19.04 9.54
C GLY A 72 1.25 -19.56 8.11
N GLU A 73 0.44 -19.06 7.20
CA GLU A 73 0.50 -19.47 5.79
C GLU A 73 1.81 -19.02 5.12
N VAL A 74 2.26 -17.79 5.39
CA VAL A 74 3.55 -17.30 4.90
C VAL A 74 4.68 -18.21 5.36
N MET A 75 4.69 -18.58 6.63
CA MET A 75 5.72 -19.47 7.17
C MET A 75 5.70 -20.83 6.49
N ARG A 76 4.52 -21.42 6.31
CA ARG A 76 4.36 -22.71 5.65
C ARG A 76 4.85 -22.68 4.20
N LYS A 77 4.49 -21.63 3.45
CA LYS A 77 4.91 -21.47 2.05
C LYS A 77 6.41 -21.22 1.92
N ARG A 78 7.01 -20.56 2.90
CA ARG A 78 8.47 -20.39 2.93
C ARG A 78 9.20 -21.69 3.23
N MET A 79 8.68 -22.48 4.16
CA MET A 79 9.28 -23.77 4.51
C MET A 79 9.20 -24.77 3.37
N SER A 80 8.11 -24.76 2.60
CA SER A 80 7.94 -25.61 1.43
C SER A 80 8.65 -25.07 0.18
N GLN A 81 9.24 -23.87 0.26
CA GLN A 81 9.92 -23.21 -0.85
C GLN A 81 9.01 -22.87 -2.02
N ASP A 82 7.72 -22.73 -1.76
CA ASP A 82 6.75 -22.24 -2.75
C ASP A 82 6.77 -20.72 -2.85
N CYS A 83 7.10 -20.07 -1.74
CA CYS A 83 7.25 -18.61 -1.68
C CYS A 83 8.58 -18.25 -1.04
N PHE A 84 9.13 -17.11 -1.41
CA PHE A 84 10.47 -16.67 -0.99
C PHE A 84 10.43 -15.26 -0.45
N ARG A 85 11.21 -15.04 0.60
CA ARG A 85 11.45 -13.72 1.14
C ARG A 85 12.89 -13.31 0.85
N PHE A 86 13.07 -12.11 0.35
CA PHE A 86 14.40 -11.56 0.09
C PHE A 86 15.01 -11.01 1.38
N THR A 87 16.31 -11.22 1.54
CA THR A 87 17.10 -10.58 2.58
C THR A 87 17.64 -9.27 2.03
N GLY A 88 17.53 -8.17 2.79
CA GLY A 88 18.01 -6.86 2.34
C GLY A 88 16.88 -6.00 1.76
N PRO A 89 17.20 -5.05 0.89
CA PRO A 89 16.20 -4.14 0.34
C PRO A 89 15.19 -4.86 -0.55
N PRO A 90 13.97 -4.31 -0.70
CA PRO A 90 12.97 -4.93 -1.57
C PRO A 90 13.45 -4.92 -3.02
N LYS A 91 13.06 -5.96 -3.76
CA LYS A 91 13.37 -6.05 -5.19
C LYS A 91 12.31 -5.35 -6.01
N LEU A 92 12.74 -4.75 -7.11
CA LEU A 92 11.86 -4.08 -8.05
C LEU A 92 11.34 -5.08 -9.08
N PHE A 93 10.02 -5.06 -9.27
CA PHE A 93 9.33 -5.86 -10.26
C PHE A 93 8.42 -4.99 -11.10
N ILE A 94 7.97 -5.55 -12.21
CA ILE A 94 7.00 -4.91 -13.10
C ILE A 94 5.72 -5.74 -13.06
N VAL A 95 4.59 -5.07 -12.90
CA VAL A 95 3.27 -5.73 -12.92
C VAL A 95 2.98 -6.21 -14.35
N ASP A 96 2.87 -7.52 -14.50
CA ASP A 96 2.49 -8.13 -15.77
C ASP A 96 0.98 -8.21 -15.92
N LYS A 97 0.28 -8.53 -14.82
CA LYS A 97 -1.17 -8.64 -14.82
C LYS A 97 -1.69 -8.47 -13.40
N VAL A 98 -2.75 -7.69 -13.24
CA VAL A 98 -3.53 -7.67 -12.00
C VAL A 98 -4.59 -8.75 -12.13
N ILE A 99 -4.50 -9.79 -11.28
CA ILE A 99 -5.36 -10.97 -11.40
C ILE A 99 -6.73 -10.70 -10.77
N THR A 100 -6.72 -10.28 -9.51
CA THR A 100 -7.95 -10.01 -8.76
C THR A 100 -7.62 -9.17 -7.53
N SER A 101 -8.64 -8.79 -6.78
CA SER A 101 -8.48 -8.10 -5.50
C SER A 101 -9.33 -8.77 -4.44
N TYR A 102 -8.98 -8.53 -3.19
CA TYR A 102 -9.72 -9.03 -2.03
C TYR A 102 -9.60 -8.04 -0.88
N LYS A 103 -10.42 -8.22 0.15
CA LYS A 103 -10.31 -7.46 1.40
C LYS A 103 -9.49 -8.28 2.39
N ASP A 104 -8.42 -7.67 2.92
CA ASP A 104 -7.61 -8.31 3.94
C ASP A 104 -8.35 -8.29 5.30
N HIS A 105 -7.70 -8.80 6.34
CA HIS A 105 -8.30 -8.85 7.68
C HIS A 105 -8.57 -7.47 8.28
N ASN A 106 -7.91 -6.41 7.76
CA ASN A 106 -8.14 -5.02 8.15
C ASN A 106 -9.17 -4.32 7.28
N LYS A 107 -9.83 -5.05 6.37
CA LYS A 107 -10.78 -4.52 5.40
C LYS A 107 -10.15 -3.61 4.35
N SER A 108 -8.84 -3.66 4.19
CA SER A 108 -8.14 -2.93 3.14
C SER A 108 -8.17 -3.72 1.85
N GLU A 109 -8.36 -3.01 0.74
CA GLU A 109 -8.33 -3.65 -0.57
C GLU A 109 -6.89 -4.00 -0.96
N THR A 110 -6.70 -5.23 -1.42
CA THR A 110 -5.39 -5.79 -1.71
C THR A 110 -5.46 -6.52 -3.05
N CYS A 111 -4.47 -6.30 -3.91
CA CYS A 111 -4.42 -6.92 -5.23
C CYS A 111 -3.49 -8.12 -5.24
N ILE A 112 -3.89 -9.14 -5.98
CA ILE A 112 -3.05 -10.27 -6.35
C ILE A 112 -2.55 -10.01 -7.76
N MET A 113 -1.23 -10.02 -7.94
CA MET A 113 -0.62 -9.64 -9.21
C MET A 113 0.42 -10.64 -9.65
N ARG A 114 0.45 -10.87 -10.95
CA ARG A 114 1.56 -11.52 -11.61
C ARG A 114 2.62 -10.47 -11.91
N ILE A 115 3.86 -10.76 -11.54
CA ILE A 115 4.97 -9.84 -11.70
C ILE A 115 6.11 -10.48 -12.48
N VAL A 116 6.93 -9.63 -13.09
CA VAL A 116 8.14 -10.05 -13.76
C VAL A 116 9.30 -9.17 -13.31
N THR A 117 10.52 -9.71 -13.36
CA THR A 117 11.71 -8.90 -13.17
C THR A 117 11.90 -7.96 -14.35
N PRO A 118 12.65 -6.83 -14.19
CA PRO A 118 12.89 -5.90 -15.30
C PRO A 118 13.51 -6.56 -16.53
N ASP A 119 14.32 -7.60 -16.34
CA ASP A 119 14.91 -8.39 -17.43
C ASP A 119 13.94 -9.44 -18.00
N LYS A 120 12.74 -9.58 -17.41
CA LYS A 120 11.69 -10.53 -17.79
C LYS A 120 12.09 -12.01 -17.68
N MET A 121 13.17 -12.30 -17.00
CA MET A 121 13.67 -13.66 -16.82
C MET A 121 12.93 -14.43 -15.74
N LEU A 122 12.39 -13.74 -14.76
CA LEU A 122 11.72 -14.37 -13.61
C LEU A 122 10.29 -13.87 -13.52
N VAL A 123 9.37 -14.84 -13.39
CA VAL A 123 7.93 -14.58 -13.22
C VAL A 123 7.53 -15.06 -11.84
N GLY A 124 6.69 -14.28 -11.18
CA GLY A 124 6.18 -14.64 -9.87
C GLY A 124 4.85 -13.98 -9.58
N TYR A 125 4.40 -14.12 -8.35
CA TYR A 125 3.11 -13.61 -7.88
C TYR A 125 3.29 -12.95 -6.55
N ILE A 126 2.64 -11.80 -6.36
CA ILE A 126 2.70 -11.05 -5.10
C ILE A 126 1.33 -10.55 -4.71
N ILE A 127 1.22 -10.15 -3.46
CA ILE A 127 0.09 -9.42 -2.91
C ILE A 127 0.57 -8.00 -2.62
N ALA A 128 -0.19 -7.01 -3.04
CA ALA A 128 0.10 -5.61 -2.75
C ALA A 128 -1.17 -4.86 -2.43
N GLU A 129 -1.12 -4.04 -1.39
CA GLU A 129 -2.25 -3.21 -0.99
C GLU A 129 -2.57 -2.20 -2.09
N GLY A 130 -3.86 -2.04 -2.38
CA GLY A 130 -4.34 -1.14 -3.41
C GLY A 130 -5.51 -1.73 -4.18
N THR A 131 -5.97 -0.97 -5.18
CA THR A 131 -7.11 -1.34 -6.02
C THR A 131 -6.66 -1.63 -7.44
N PRO A 132 -7.36 -2.54 -8.16
CA PRO A 132 -7.08 -2.71 -9.58
C PRO A 132 -7.61 -1.53 -10.37
N LYS A 133 -6.88 -1.14 -11.40
CA LYS A 133 -7.36 -0.11 -12.32
C LYS A 133 -8.51 -0.68 -13.15
N ILE A 134 -9.65 -0.03 -13.05
CA ILE A 134 -10.82 -0.41 -13.85
C ILE A 134 -10.68 0.26 -15.21
N ASP A 135 -10.57 -0.53 -16.26
CA ASP A 135 -10.51 -0.03 -17.62
C ASP A 135 -11.94 0.24 -18.09
N LYS A 136 -12.33 1.51 -18.06
CA LYS A 136 -13.67 1.95 -18.53
C LYS A 136 -13.68 2.38 -19.99
N GLY A 137 -12.59 2.16 -20.72
CA GLY A 137 -12.37 2.73 -22.02
C GLY A 137 -12.91 1.93 -23.20
N ILE A 138 -13.87 1.08 -22.99
CA ILE A 138 -14.42 0.25 -24.08
C ILE A 138 -15.82 0.69 -24.46
#